data_aa354263dd52ba1112961f224e849d8c
#
_entry.id   aa354263dd52ba1112961f224e849d8c
#
_cell.length_a   1.000
_cell.length_b   1.000
_cell.length_c   1.000
_cell.angle_alpha   90.00
_cell.angle_beta   90.00
_cell.angle_gamma   90.00
#
_symmetry.space_group_name_H-M   'P 1'
#
loop_
_entity.id
_entity.type
_entity.pdbx_description
1 polymer ?
#
loop_
_entity_poly.entity_id
_entity_poly.type
_entity_poly.pdbx_seq_one_letter_code
_entity_poly.pdbx_strand_id
1 'polypeptide(L)'
;MSLQQLIAQTTASQKMDEFLEKKADAFNTSYENKDVKTYNALLSEYLSIYEKLSEDEKKQNSYILNNIYYTLSCTYSLLNNKPSALKYFKKAIEAGYNDYGHVQLDTDLDNIRNEKEFLELNKKLKSTGDYLSILKRASKYNLSDNRAFPAFSYQTSDNPNLVALRKGFNLDSIAGQGSDVLQILNLMHWIHDLVPHDGMNGNPEVKNAMSMLEVCKKESRGLNCRGLALVLNECYLSLGIKSRVVTCLPKDSLKIDQDCHVINSVYSESLKKWIWIDPTFDAYVMNEKGALLSIEEVRERLISDKTLILNPDANWNNQSTQTKEDYLENYMAKNLYILECLSSSEYNMETSEEGKTFKYIKLLPLDYFEQTPDKTEEKGEKSNSLWITYKTNNPNVFWEH
;
A
#
# COMPACT_ATOMS: atom_id res chain seq x y z
N MET A 1 -39.30 -22.36 31.66
CA MET A 1 -37.86 -22.38 31.35
C MET A 1 -37.49 -20.98 30.90
N SER A 2 -36.70 -20.32 31.69
CA SER A 2 -36.32 -18.90 31.55
C SER A 2 -35.45 -18.67 30.31
N LEU A 3 -35.83 -17.70 29.52
CA LEU A 3 -34.94 -17.05 28.55
C LEU A 3 -33.85 -16.29 29.34
N GLN A 4 -32.83 -17.00 29.77
CA GLN A 4 -31.61 -16.36 30.24
C GLN A 4 -30.74 -15.99 29.02
N GLN A 5 -30.78 -14.69 28.69
CA GLN A 5 -29.67 -13.85 28.24
C GLN A 5 -28.45 -14.59 27.70
N LEU A 6 -28.46 -14.88 26.39
CA LEU A 6 -27.23 -14.87 25.63
C LEU A 6 -26.82 -13.39 25.43
N ILE A 7 -26.17 -12.82 26.45
CA ILE A 7 -25.30 -11.66 26.23
C ILE A 7 -24.09 -12.26 25.52
N ALA A 8 -24.02 -12.08 24.21
CA ALA A 8 -22.79 -12.37 23.48
C ALA A 8 -21.66 -11.56 24.13
N GLN A 9 -20.75 -12.23 24.82
CA GLN A 9 -19.56 -11.54 25.32
C GLN A 9 -18.78 -11.04 24.12
N THR A 10 -18.66 -9.72 24.00
CA THR A 10 -17.85 -9.07 22.97
C THR A 10 -16.44 -9.64 23.04
N THR A 11 -15.91 -10.14 21.94
CA THR A 11 -14.54 -10.69 21.88
C THR A 11 -13.49 -9.63 22.18
N ALA A 12 -12.26 -10.03 22.51
CA ALA A 12 -11.17 -9.07 22.72
C ALA A 12 -10.88 -8.26 21.45
N SER A 13 -10.98 -8.89 20.26
CA SER A 13 -10.83 -8.22 18.98
C SER A 13 -11.91 -7.14 18.77
N GLN A 14 -13.18 -7.48 18.95
CA GLN A 14 -14.26 -6.49 18.82
C GLN A 14 -14.10 -5.31 19.80
N LYS A 15 -13.62 -5.56 21.02
CA LYS A 15 -13.30 -4.48 21.98
C LYS A 15 -12.13 -3.61 21.52
N MET A 16 -11.16 -4.19 20.84
CA MET A 16 -10.04 -3.44 20.26
C MET A 16 -10.53 -2.52 19.14
N ASP A 17 -11.33 -3.04 18.22
CA ASP A 17 -11.89 -2.25 17.11
C ASP A 17 -12.74 -1.10 17.62
N GLU A 18 -13.64 -1.37 18.59
CA GLU A 18 -14.45 -0.34 19.23
C GLU A 18 -13.61 0.71 19.99
N PHE A 19 -12.51 0.28 20.61
CA PHE A 19 -11.62 1.19 21.32
C PHE A 19 -10.90 2.11 20.35
N LEU A 20 -10.35 1.58 19.26
CA LEU A 20 -9.65 2.34 18.24
C LEU A 20 -10.58 3.36 17.57
N GLU A 21 -11.77 2.92 17.17
CA GLU A 21 -12.78 3.83 16.58
C GLU A 21 -13.13 5.01 17.50
N LYS A 22 -13.33 4.72 18.80
CA LYS A 22 -13.74 5.75 19.77
C LYS A 22 -12.61 6.66 20.26
N LYS A 23 -11.33 6.22 20.16
CA LYS A 23 -10.20 6.87 20.83
C LYS A 23 -9.16 7.44 19.87
N ALA A 24 -9.27 7.21 18.55
CA ALA A 24 -8.31 7.72 17.57
C ALA A 24 -8.11 9.24 17.70
N ASP A 25 -9.20 10.01 17.74
CA ASP A 25 -9.14 11.46 17.88
C ASP A 25 -8.52 11.90 19.21
N ALA A 26 -8.73 11.13 20.29
CA ALA A 26 -8.15 11.44 21.58
C ALA A 26 -6.62 11.23 21.59
N PHE A 27 -6.12 10.20 20.88
CA PHE A 27 -4.68 10.01 20.67
C PHE A 27 -4.08 11.17 19.89
N ASN A 28 -4.69 11.56 18.77
CA ASN A 28 -4.24 12.67 17.94
C ASN A 28 -4.21 13.97 18.71
N THR A 29 -5.32 14.34 19.37
CA THR A 29 -5.44 15.56 20.19
C THR A 29 -4.42 15.58 21.32
N SER A 30 -4.16 14.44 21.97
CA SER A 30 -3.17 14.35 23.05
C SER A 30 -1.73 14.57 22.52
N TYR A 31 -1.43 14.09 21.32
CA TYR A 31 -0.14 14.32 20.66
C TYR A 31 0.02 15.81 20.30
N GLU A 32 -0.94 16.40 19.61
CA GLU A 32 -0.94 17.82 19.22
C GLU A 32 -0.74 18.76 20.43
N ASN A 33 -1.41 18.46 21.52
CA ASN A 33 -1.32 19.23 22.77
C ASN A 33 -0.13 18.84 23.66
N LYS A 34 0.66 17.85 23.28
CA LYS A 34 1.76 17.28 24.07
C LYS A 34 1.31 16.79 25.46
N ASP A 35 0.06 16.32 25.55
CA ASP A 35 -0.52 15.82 26.78
C ASP A 35 -0.17 14.36 27.02
N VAL A 36 1.06 14.15 27.52
CA VAL A 36 1.59 12.82 27.83
C VAL A 36 0.79 12.10 28.92
N LYS A 37 0.06 12.81 29.75
CA LYS A 37 -0.76 12.18 30.82
C LYS A 37 -1.96 11.47 30.21
N THR A 38 -2.70 12.16 29.39
CA THR A 38 -3.84 11.60 28.64
C THR A 38 -3.37 10.50 27.69
N TYR A 39 -2.29 10.73 26.95
CA TYR A 39 -1.73 9.74 26.03
C TYR A 39 -1.32 8.43 26.76
N ASN A 40 -0.66 8.51 27.91
CA ASN A 40 -0.31 7.31 28.72
C ASN A 40 -1.55 6.63 29.31
N ALA A 41 -2.61 7.35 29.65
CA ALA A 41 -3.87 6.74 30.08
C ALA A 41 -4.52 5.94 28.93
N LEU A 42 -4.57 6.50 27.73
CA LEU A 42 -5.04 5.83 26.51
C LEU A 42 -4.20 4.59 26.18
N LEU A 43 -2.86 4.70 26.26
CA LEU A 43 -1.97 3.54 26.09
C LEU A 43 -2.26 2.44 27.12
N SER A 44 -2.50 2.80 28.38
CA SER A 44 -2.81 1.80 29.43
C SER A 44 -4.12 1.08 29.16
N GLU A 45 -5.13 1.81 28.68
CA GLU A 45 -6.42 1.26 28.27
C GLU A 45 -6.24 0.33 27.04
N TYR A 46 -5.49 0.76 26.02
CA TYR A 46 -5.12 -0.05 24.86
C TYR A 46 -4.44 -1.36 25.28
N LEU A 47 -3.40 -1.29 26.11
CA LEU A 47 -2.65 -2.46 26.55
C LEU A 47 -3.53 -3.45 27.33
N SER A 48 -4.49 -2.96 28.12
CA SER A 48 -5.41 -3.83 28.87
C SER A 48 -6.30 -4.70 27.97
N ILE A 49 -6.56 -4.24 26.74
CA ILE A 49 -7.28 -4.98 25.70
C ILE A 49 -6.30 -5.87 24.93
N TYR A 50 -5.17 -5.28 24.48
CA TYR A 50 -4.13 -5.95 23.69
C TYR A 50 -3.60 -7.23 24.35
N GLU A 51 -3.37 -7.22 25.66
CA GLU A 51 -2.91 -8.39 26.41
C GLU A 51 -3.87 -9.58 26.38
N LYS A 52 -5.16 -9.33 26.10
CA LYS A 52 -6.20 -10.37 26.02
C LYS A 52 -6.40 -10.93 24.61
N LEU A 53 -5.73 -10.35 23.62
CA LEU A 53 -5.75 -10.83 22.24
C LEU A 53 -4.97 -12.14 22.13
N SER A 54 -5.37 -12.99 21.18
CA SER A 54 -4.56 -14.13 20.74
C SER A 54 -3.24 -13.67 20.12
N GLU A 55 -2.27 -14.55 19.99
CA GLU A 55 -0.97 -14.20 19.38
C GLU A 55 -1.11 -13.73 17.92
N ASP A 56 -2.04 -14.31 17.15
CA ASP A 56 -2.33 -13.87 15.78
C ASP A 56 -2.96 -12.48 15.75
N GLU A 57 -3.93 -12.20 16.63
CA GLU A 57 -4.53 -10.87 16.76
C GLU A 57 -3.52 -9.83 17.25
N LYS A 58 -2.62 -10.17 18.19
CA LYS A 58 -1.52 -9.31 18.61
C LYS A 58 -0.61 -8.96 17.47
N LYS A 59 -0.28 -9.94 16.62
CA LYS A 59 0.53 -9.72 15.43
C LYS A 59 -0.16 -8.76 14.46
N GLN A 60 -1.46 -8.92 14.23
CA GLN A 60 -2.25 -8.01 13.38
C GLN A 60 -2.30 -6.58 13.92
N ASN A 61 -2.30 -6.41 15.25
CA ASN A 61 -2.35 -5.10 15.91
C ASN A 61 -0.96 -4.54 16.31
N SER A 62 0.13 -5.24 15.98
CA SER A 62 1.48 -4.83 16.39
C SER A 62 1.90 -3.48 15.84
N TYR A 63 1.49 -3.15 14.61
CA TYR A 63 1.80 -1.87 13.98
C TYR A 63 1.15 -0.69 14.74
N ILE A 64 -0.04 -0.87 15.31
CA ILE A 64 -0.69 0.17 16.12
C ILE A 64 0.10 0.39 17.41
N LEU A 65 0.48 -0.68 18.10
CA LEU A 65 1.25 -0.60 19.33
C LEU A 65 2.62 0.08 19.14
N ASN A 66 3.32 -0.29 18.06
CA ASN A 66 4.63 0.30 17.79
C ASN A 66 4.53 1.79 17.44
N ASN A 67 3.50 2.20 16.69
CA ASN A 67 3.22 3.61 16.39
C ASN A 67 2.82 4.40 17.65
N ILE A 68 2.01 3.85 18.54
CA ILE A 68 1.70 4.49 19.84
C ILE A 68 2.98 4.75 20.65
N TYR A 69 3.91 3.80 20.71
CA TYR A 69 5.18 4.00 21.38
C TYR A 69 6.07 5.02 20.66
N TYR A 70 6.09 5.01 19.34
CA TYR A 70 6.82 6.00 18.56
C TYR A 70 6.32 7.42 18.82
N THR A 71 5.02 7.63 18.74
CA THR A 71 4.38 8.93 19.03
C THR A 71 4.66 9.42 20.45
N LEU A 72 4.68 8.52 21.43
CA LEU A 72 5.11 8.88 22.80
C LEU A 72 6.58 9.30 22.86
N SER A 73 7.45 8.63 22.10
CA SER A 73 8.85 9.05 21.98
C SER A 73 8.97 10.47 21.45
N CYS A 74 8.28 10.79 20.36
CA CYS A 74 8.21 12.12 19.77
C CYS A 74 7.70 13.16 20.79
N THR A 75 6.58 12.87 21.44
CA THR A 75 5.96 13.77 22.44
C THR A 75 6.93 14.07 23.59
N TYR A 76 7.60 13.05 24.14
CA TYR A 76 8.58 13.26 25.21
C TYR A 76 9.85 13.98 24.72
N SER A 77 10.27 13.75 23.49
CA SER A 77 11.37 14.49 22.87
C SER A 77 11.03 15.97 22.75
N LEU A 78 9.85 16.31 22.22
CA LEU A 78 9.36 17.71 22.13
C LEU A 78 9.26 18.40 23.49
N LEU A 79 8.97 17.65 24.56
CA LEU A 79 8.98 18.12 25.94
C LEU A 79 10.38 18.13 26.59
N ASN A 80 11.42 17.82 25.82
CA ASN A 80 12.82 17.70 26.27
C ASN A 80 13.02 16.70 27.43
N ASN A 81 12.14 15.70 27.55
CA ASN A 81 12.27 14.59 28.49
C ASN A 81 12.99 13.41 27.82
N LYS A 82 14.30 13.57 27.63
CA LYS A 82 15.16 12.62 26.92
C LYS A 82 15.07 11.17 27.45
N PRO A 83 15.10 10.92 28.78
CA PRO A 83 15.01 9.53 29.28
C PRO A 83 13.70 8.82 28.89
N SER A 84 12.57 9.52 28.96
CA SER A 84 11.27 8.96 28.54
C SER A 84 11.19 8.79 27.04
N ALA A 85 11.69 9.75 26.25
CA ALA A 85 11.76 9.66 24.80
C ALA A 85 12.54 8.42 24.34
N LEU A 86 13.75 8.23 24.84
CA LEU A 86 14.58 7.06 24.52
C LEU A 86 13.94 5.74 24.96
N LYS A 87 13.31 5.70 26.15
CA LYS A 87 12.57 4.53 26.63
C LYS A 87 11.47 4.14 25.66
N TYR A 88 10.68 5.09 25.17
CA TYR A 88 9.57 4.79 24.28
C TYR A 88 10.05 4.53 22.84
N PHE A 89 11.11 5.16 22.36
CA PHE A 89 11.77 4.82 21.10
C PHE A 89 12.25 3.36 21.09
N LYS A 90 12.89 2.93 22.16
CA LYS A 90 13.29 1.52 22.35
C LYS A 90 12.10 0.59 22.30
N LYS A 91 11.00 0.91 23.02
CA LYS A 91 9.77 0.11 23.01
C LYS A 91 9.13 0.04 21.64
N ALA A 92 9.13 1.13 20.86
CA ALA A 92 8.64 1.13 19.50
C ALA A 92 9.41 0.12 18.63
N ILE A 93 10.74 0.16 18.66
CA ILE A 93 11.60 -0.78 17.91
C ILE A 93 11.39 -2.23 18.39
N GLU A 94 11.27 -2.46 19.69
CA GLU A 94 11.01 -3.79 20.28
C GLU A 94 9.62 -4.33 19.90
N ALA A 95 8.63 -3.44 19.70
CA ALA A 95 7.30 -3.78 19.21
C ALA A 95 7.22 -3.93 17.69
N GLY A 96 8.34 -3.76 16.96
CA GLY A 96 8.41 -3.96 15.51
C GLY A 96 8.42 -2.69 14.67
N TYR A 97 8.53 -1.49 15.27
CA TYR A 97 8.70 -0.27 14.50
C TYR A 97 9.99 -0.34 13.68
N ASN A 98 9.89 -0.15 12.36
CA ASN A 98 10.99 -0.36 11.43
C ASN A 98 11.11 0.72 10.35
N ASP A 99 10.40 1.84 10.45
CA ASP A 99 10.52 2.96 9.52
C ASP A 99 11.75 3.81 9.82
N TYR A 100 12.91 3.35 9.33
CA TYR A 100 14.17 4.08 9.46
C TYR A 100 14.15 5.40 8.71
N GLY A 101 13.56 5.42 7.50
CA GLY A 101 13.52 6.62 6.67
C GLY A 101 12.78 7.76 7.36
N HIS A 102 11.59 7.48 7.88
CA HIS A 102 10.81 8.45 8.65
C HIS A 102 11.58 8.98 9.87
N VAL A 103 12.20 8.10 10.64
CA VAL A 103 13.01 8.52 11.82
C VAL A 103 14.13 9.50 11.45
N GLN A 104 14.71 9.40 10.23
CA GLN A 104 15.76 10.34 9.82
C GLN A 104 15.21 11.75 9.54
N LEU A 105 13.97 11.83 9.07
CA LEU A 105 13.31 13.08 8.64
C LEU A 105 12.52 13.73 9.76
N ASP A 106 12.06 12.96 10.73
CA ASP A 106 11.19 13.42 11.81
C ASP A 106 11.90 14.38 12.79
N THR A 107 11.59 15.65 12.70
CA THR A 107 12.15 16.71 13.54
C THR A 107 11.73 16.63 15.02
N ASP A 108 10.69 15.91 15.35
CA ASP A 108 10.24 15.73 16.73
C ASP A 108 11.26 15.00 17.59
N LEU A 109 12.14 14.22 16.96
CA LEU A 109 13.22 13.48 17.63
C LEU A 109 14.52 14.27 17.78
N ASP A 110 14.61 15.51 17.32
CA ASP A 110 15.87 16.29 17.28
C ASP A 110 16.53 16.43 18.67
N ASN A 111 15.74 16.52 19.73
CA ASN A 111 16.25 16.64 21.09
C ASN A 111 17.00 15.39 21.58
N ILE A 112 16.81 14.23 20.95
CA ILE A 112 17.45 12.96 21.35
C ILE A 112 18.41 12.40 20.29
N ARG A 113 18.50 12.99 19.09
CA ARG A 113 19.31 12.45 17.97
C ARG A 113 20.79 12.24 18.32
N ASN A 114 21.36 13.07 19.19
CA ASN A 114 22.77 13.01 19.57
C ASN A 114 23.01 12.15 20.82
N GLU A 115 21.97 11.57 21.41
CA GLU A 115 22.12 10.71 22.58
C GLU A 115 22.71 9.34 22.16
N LYS A 116 23.67 8.85 22.95
CA LYS A 116 24.34 7.58 22.63
C LYS A 116 23.36 6.42 22.45
N GLU A 117 22.37 6.33 23.32
CA GLU A 117 21.34 5.30 23.26
C GLU A 117 20.49 5.41 21.98
N PHE A 118 20.16 6.64 21.55
CA PHE A 118 19.46 6.85 20.27
C PHE A 118 20.30 6.34 19.09
N LEU A 119 21.58 6.68 19.04
CA LEU A 119 22.48 6.24 17.96
C LEU A 119 22.59 4.71 17.89
N GLU A 120 22.64 4.03 19.02
CA GLU A 120 22.66 2.56 19.08
C GLU A 120 21.33 1.95 18.60
N LEU A 121 20.19 2.49 19.03
CA LEU A 121 18.86 2.08 18.61
C LEU A 121 18.64 2.35 17.10
N ASN A 122 19.05 3.53 16.63
CA ASN A 122 18.94 3.91 15.23
C ASN A 122 19.80 3.03 14.31
N LYS A 123 20.98 2.59 14.78
CA LYS A 123 21.80 1.62 14.04
C LYS A 123 21.10 0.26 13.91
N LYS A 124 20.40 -0.18 14.97
CA LYS A 124 19.58 -1.40 14.92
C LYS A 124 18.43 -1.23 13.94
N LEU A 125 17.69 -0.13 14.03
CA LEU A 125 16.58 0.22 13.14
C LEU A 125 17.02 0.27 11.68
N LYS A 126 18.18 0.88 11.39
CA LYS A 126 18.75 0.93 10.04
C LYS A 126 18.92 -0.45 9.41
N SER A 127 19.31 -1.45 10.17
CA SER A 127 19.54 -2.80 9.64
C SER A 127 18.27 -3.47 9.09
N THR A 128 17.11 -3.06 9.58
CA THR A 128 15.79 -3.63 9.22
C THR A 128 14.89 -2.71 8.44
N GLY A 129 15.08 -1.40 8.54
CA GLY A 129 14.16 -0.37 8.03
C GLY A 129 14.76 0.61 7.03
N ASP A 130 16.04 0.51 6.67
CA ASP A 130 16.60 1.27 5.56
C ASP A 130 16.20 0.60 4.24
N TYR A 131 14.95 0.85 3.84
CA TYR A 131 14.33 0.17 2.71
C TYR A 131 15.02 0.41 1.39
N LEU A 132 15.52 1.62 1.15
CA LEU A 132 16.30 1.92 -0.05
C LEU A 132 17.59 1.11 -0.09
N SER A 133 18.32 1.03 1.03
CA SER A 133 19.52 0.19 1.11
C SER A 133 19.20 -1.31 1.02
N ILE A 134 18.05 -1.74 1.53
CA ILE A 134 17.57 -3.13 1.39
C ILE A 134 17.27 -3.43 -0.08
N LEU A 135 16.57 -2.54 -0.78
CA LEU A 135 16.25 -2.68 -2.20
C LEU A 135 17.52 -2.69 -3.07
N LYS A 136 18.49 -1.81 -2.79
CA LYS A 136 19.79 -1.76 -3.50
C LYS A 136 20.61 -3.04 -3.34
N ARG A 137 20.46 -3.72 -2.20
CA ARG A 137 21.11 -5.01 -1.94
C ARG A 137 20.33 -6.21 -2.45
N ALA A 138 19.15 -6.01 -3.02
CA ALA A 138 18.39 -7.09 -3.63
C ALA A 138 19.20 -7.79 -4.72
N SER A 139 19.09 -9.11 -4.78
CA SER A 139 19.74 -9.89 -5.82
C SER A 139 19.17 -9.57 -7.19
N LYS A 140 19.98 -9.83 -8.22
CA LYS A 140 19.56 -9.64 -9.60
C LYS A 140 18.45 -10.62 -9.98
N TYR A 141 17.74 -10.29 -11.03
CA TYR A 141 16.79 -11.18 -11.67
C TYR A 141 17.48 -12.22 -12.53
N ASN A 142 16.78 -13.31 -12.84
CA ASN A 142 17.23 -14.36 -13.73
C ASN A 142 16.48 -14.29 -15.06
N LEU A 143 17.18 -13.91 -16.12
CA LEU A 143 16.60 -13.79 -17.47
C LEU A 143 16.44 -15.13 -18.20
N SER A 144 16.86 -16.25 -17.62
CA SER A 144 16.87 -17.57 -18.27
C SER A 144 15.70 -18.48 -17.87
N ASP A 145 14.70 -17.98 -17.20
CA ASP A 145 13.47 -18.74 -16.90
C ASP A 145 12.61 -18.88 -18.17
N ASN A 146 12.58 -20.10 -18.74
CA ASN A 146 11.88 -20.42 -19.98
C ASN A 146 10.56 -21.19 -19.74
N ARG A 147 10.04 -21.21 -18.52
CA ARG A 147 8.76 -21.87 -18.23
C ARG A 147 7.60 -21.12 -18.91
N ALA A 148 6.53 -21.86 -19.19
CA ALA A 148 5.29 -21.26 -19.70
C ALA A 148 4.54 -20.50 -18.58
N PHE A 149 4.19 -19.27 -18.86
CA PHE A 149 3.38 -18.39 -18.01
C PHE A 149 2.08 -18.03 -18.72
N PRO A 150 1.01 -17.67 -17.98
CA PRO A 150 -0.19 -17.13 -18.61
C PRO A 150 0.18 -15.81 -19.32
N ALA A 151 -0.29 -15.67 -20.56
CA ALA A 151 -0.16 -14.38 -21.27
C ALA A 151 -1.07 -13.32 -20.63
N PHE A 152 -0.63 -12.06 -20.68
CA PHE A 152 -1.47 -10.95 -20.27
C PHE A 152 -2.59 -10.70 -21.26
N SER A 153 -3.77 -10.40 -20.73
CA SER A 153 -4.95 -10.07 -21.53
C SER A 153 -5.63 -8.81 -21.00
N TYR A 154 -6.25 -8.06 -21.91
CA TYR A 154 -6.93 -6.80 -21.60
C TYR A 154 -8.31 -6.83 -22.21
N GLN A 155 -9.33 -6.60 -21.39
CA GLN A 155 -10.70 -6.55 -21.86
C GLN A 155 -10.90 -5.33 -22.76
N THR A 156 -11.60 -5.53 -23.86
CA THR A 156 -11.89 -4.48 -24.82
C THR A 156 -12.98 -3.52 -24.31
N SER A 157 -12.91 -2.26 -24.73
CA SER A 157 -13.79 -1.18 -24.26
C SER A 157 -15.26 -1.30 -24.68
N ASP A 158 -15.57 -2.25 -25.56
CA ASP A 158 -16.93 -2.57 -26.00
C ASP A 158 -17.68 -3.51 -25.03
N ASN A 159 -17.01 -4.01 -23.97
CA ASN A 159 -17.69 -4.76 -22.94
C ASN A 159 -18.86 -3.94 -22.36
N PRO A 160 -20.08 -4.51 -22.24
CA PRO A 160 -21.27 -3.76 -21.81
C PRO A 160 -21.11 -3.06 -20.45
N ASN A 161 -20.40 -3.66 -19.49
CA ASN A 161 -20.17 -3.08 -18.17
C ASN A 161 -19.19 -1.89 -18.25
N LEU A 162 -18.14 -2.01 -19.06
CA LEU A 162 -17.19 -0.92 -19.31
C LEU A 162 -17.84 0.24 -20.04
N VAL A 163 -18.72 -0.06 -21.02
CA VAL A 163 -19.55 0.96 -21.69
C VAL A 163 -20.49 1.66 -20.71
N ALA A 164 -21.12 0.90 -19.79
CA ALA A 164 -21.99 1.47 -18.76
C ALA A 164 -21.20 2.36 -17.80
N LEU A 165 -20.02 1.92 -17.34
CA LEU A 165 -19.11 2.70 -16.50
C LEU A 165 -18.73 4.02 -17.19
N ARG A 166 -18.25 3.96 -18.46
CA ARG A 166 -17.84 5.12 -19.25
C ARG A 166 -18.94 6.16 -19.39
N LYS A 167 -20.16 5.71 -19.68
CA LYS A 167 -21.33 6.59 -19.81
C LYS A 167 -21.80 7.11 -18.45
N GLY A 168 -21.85 6.25 -17.43
CA GLY A 168 -22.37 6.57 -16.11
C GLY A 168 -21.60 7.71 -15.41
N PHE A 169 -20.29 7.75 -15.61
CA PHE A 169 -19.42 8.80 -15.07
C PHE A 169 -18.97 9.83 -16.08
N ASN A 170 -19.45 9.74 -17.33
CA ASN A 170 -19.03 10.65 -18.42
C ASN A 170 -17.49 10.73 -18.58
N LEU A 171 -16.83 9.56 -18.58
CA LEU A 171 -15.37 9.47 -18.53
C LEU A 171 -14.69 10.11 -19.74
N ASP A 172 -15.35 10.20 -20.89
CA ASP A 172 -14.83 10.94 -22.05
C ASP A 172 -14.61 12.43 -21.74
N SER A 173 -15.52 13.03 -20.99
CA SER A 173 -15.41 14.43 -20.60
C SER A 173 -14.32 14.63 -19.54
N ILE A 174 -14.18 13.68 -18.61
CA ILE A 174 -13.16 13.73 -17.56
C ILE A 174 -11.77 13.53 -18.16
N ALA A 175 -11.59 12.52 -18.99
CA ALA A 175 -10.34 12.28 -19.72
C ALA A 175 -9.96 13.45 -20.61
N GLY A 176 -10.96 14.13 -21.19
CA GLY A 176 -10.78 15.29 -22.05
C GLY A 176 -10.26 14.94 -23.43
N GLN A 177 -9.95 15.97 -24.20
CA GLN A 177 -9.37 15.87 -25.54
C GLN A 177 -7.86 16.08 -25.46
N GLY A 178 -7.09 15.31 -26.19
CA GLY A 178 -5.62 15.47 -26.23
C GLY A 178 -4.88 14.16 -26.37
N SER A 179 -3.62 14.15 -25.93
CA SER A 179 -2.82 12.93 -25.94
C SER A 179 -3.35 11.90 -24.93
N ASP A 180 -3.09 10.63 -25.19
CA ASP A 180 -3.40 9.55 -24.24
C ASP A 180 -2.76 9.78 -22.86
N VAL A 181 -1.57 10.37 -22.79
CA VAL A 181 -0.92 10.75 -21.53
C VAL A 181 -1.79 11.73 -20.74
N LEU A 182 -2.34 12.77 -21.37
CA LEU A 182 -3.24 13.70 -20.68
C LEU A 182 -4.51 13.00 -20.19
N GLN A 183 -5.09 12.13 -21.01
CA GLN A 183 -6.26 11.35 -20.61
C GLN A 183 -5.99 10.45 -19.42
N ILE A 184 -4.82 9.80 -19.40
CA ILE A 184 -4.37 8.95 -18.30
C ILE A 184 -4.24 9.78 -17.02
N LEU A 185 -3.55 10.91 -17.06
CA LEU A 185 -3.34 11.77 -15.89
C LEU A 185 -4.65 12.39 -15.39
N ASN A 186 -5.52 12.87 -16.27
CA ASN A 186 -6.81 13.44 -15.89
C ASN A 186 -7.69 12.44 -15.15
N LEU A 187 -7.70 11.17 -15.55
CA LEU A 187 -8.45 10.13 -14.84
C LEU A 187 -7.82 9.79 -13.50
N MET A 188 -6.50 9.79 -13.38
CA MET A 188 -5.81 9.58 -12.09
C MET A 188 -6.19 10.69 -11.11
N HIS A 189 -6.04 11.95 -11.48
CA HIS A 189 -6.42 13.11 -10.67
C HIS A 189 -7.90 13.04 -10.26
N TRP A 190 -8.78 12.71 -11.21
CA TRP A 190 -10.21 12.61 -10.93
C TRP A 190 -10.53 11.55 -9.88
N ILE A 191 -9.93 10.35 -9.94
CA ILE A 191 -10.16 9.29 -8.94
C ILE A 191 -9.60 9.71 -7.57
N HIS A 192 -8.41 10.30 -7.55
CA HIS A 192 -7.80 10.80 -6.33
C HIS A 192 -8.70 11.83 -5.60
N ASP A 193 -9.28 12.76 -6.37
CA ASP A 193 -10.17 13.79 -5.82
C ASP A 193 -11.56 13.24 -5.45
N LEU A 194 -12.04 12.23 -6.17
CA LEU A 194 -13.39 11.69 -5.98
C LEU A 194 -13.52 10.83 -4.73
N VAL A 195 -12.50 10.03 -4.42
CA VAL A 195 -12.55 9.01 -3.35
C VAL A 195 -11.31 9.10 -2.49
N PRO A 196 -11.45 9.48 -1.20
CA PRO A 196 -10.30 9.52 -0.31
C PRO A 196 -9.72 8.12 -0.08
N HIS A 197 -8.41 8.05 0.12
CA HIS A 197 -7.77 6.82 0.56
C HIS A 197 -8.17 6.51 2.01
N ASP A 198 -8.59 5.27 2.25
CA ASP A 198 -8.96 4.76 3.56
C ASP A 198 -8.36 3.36 3.74
N GLY A 199 -7.23 3.30 4.43
CA GLY A 199 -6.52 2.05 4.71
C GLY A 199 -7.10 1.24 5.86
N MET A 200 -8.00 1.82 6.66
CA MET A 200 -8.56 1.18 7.87
C MET A 200 -9.79 0.34 7.54
N ASN A 201 -10.56 0.72 6.53
CA ASN A 201 -11.74 -0.01 6.09
C ASN A 201 -11.40 -0.92 4.90
N GLY A 202 -11.83 -2.18 4.96
CA GLY A 202 -11.72 -3.10 3.83
C GLY A 202 -12.52 -2.60 2.62
N ASN A 203 -12.08 -2.92 1.41
CA ASN A 203 -12.86 -2.60 0.20
C ASN A 203 -14.20 -3.34 0.19
N PRO A 204 -15.23 -2.80 -0.51
CA PRO A 204 -16.49 -3.50 -0.74
C PRO A 204 -16.29 -4.91 -1.31
N GLU A 205 -17.21 -5.82 -1.02
CA GLU A 205 -17.14 -7.23 -1.46
C GLU A 205 -17.15 -7.33 -2.98
N VAL A 206 -18.03 -6.56 -3.64
CA VAL A 206 -18.08 -6.47 -5.11
C VAL A 206 -17.07 -5.40 -5.56
N LYS A 207 -16.00 -5.87 -6.20
CA LYS A 207 -14.80 -5.06 -6.51
C LYS A 207 -14.78 -4.58 -7.96
N ASN A 208 -15.88 -4.00 -8.42
CA ASN A 208 -15.91 -3.25 -9.69
C ASN A 208 -16.14 -1.76 -9.42
N ALA A 209 -15.72 -0.92 -10.37
CA ALA A 209 -15.73 0.53 -10.21
C ALA A 209 -17.12 1.09 -9.85
N MET A 210 -18.18 0.66 -10.55
CA MET A 210 -19.52 1.17 -10.30
C MET A 210 -20.01 0.85 -8.89
N SER A 211 -19.88 -0.42 -8.46
CA SER A 211 -20.31 -0.86 -7.13
C SER A 211 -19.49 -0.22 -6.02
N MET A 212 -18.17 -0.13 -6.18
CA MET A 212 -17.30 0.48 -5.17
C MET A 212 -17.59 1.97 -5.01
N LEU A 213 -17.73 2.71 -6.10
CA LEU A 213 -18.05 4.16 -6.06
C LEU A 213 -19.45 4.42 -5.50
N GLU A 214 -20.43 3.55 -5.78
CA GLU A 214 -21.76 3.64 -5.19
C GLU A 214 -21.73 3.44 -3.67
N VAL A 215 -21.00 2.44 -3.19
CA VAL A 215 -20.81 2.18 -1.74
C VAL A 215 -20.10 3.37 -1.08
N CYS A 216 -19.03 3.89 -1.67
CA CYS A 216 -18.31 5.07 -1.15
C CYS A 216 -19.25 6.27 -0.97
N LYS A 217 -20.07 6.54 -1.99
CA LYS A 217 -21.04 7.64 -1.95
C LYS A 217 -22.13 7.42 -0.89
N LYS A 218 -22.67 6.20 -0.81
CA LYS A 218 -23.77 5.85 0.11
C LYS A 218 -23.32 5.85 1.56
N GLU A 219 -22.11 5.37 1.83
CA GLU A 219 -21.60 5.19 3.19
C GLU A 219 -20.66 6.31 3.62
N SER A 220 -20.38 7.29 2.75
CA SER A 220 -19.46 8.40 2.98
C SER A 220 -18.07 7.89 3.43
N ARG A 221 -17.55 6.88 2.75
CA ARG A 221 -16.27 6.22 3.04
C ARG A 221 -15.30 6.26 1.87
N GLY A 222 -14.02 6.01 2.16
CA GLY A 222 -12.97 5.84 1.15
C GLY A 222 -12.75 4.40 0.70
N LEU A 223 -11.70 4.21 -0.09
CA LEU A 223 -11.16 2.93 -0.53
C LEU A 223 -9.69 2.84 -0.14
N ASN A 224 -9.18 1.65 0.09
CA ASN A 224 -7.72 1.49 0.21
C ASN A 224 -7.03 1.57 -1.17
N CYS A 225 -5.69 1.55 -1.20
CA CYS A 225 -4.90 1.68 -2.43
C CYS A 225 -5.32 0.66 -3.51
N ARG A 226 -5.65 -0.57 -3.14
CA ARG A 226 -6.15 -1.60 -4.09
C ARG A 226 -7.48 -1.21 -4.70
N GLY A 227 -8.42 -0.71 -3.90
CA GLY A 227 -9.72 -0.26 -4.39
C GLY A 227 -9.60 0.89 -5.38
N LEU A 228 -8.79 1.91 -5.05
CA LEU A 228 -8.52 3.04 -5.94
C LEU A 228 -7.89 2.59 -7.26
N ALA A 229 -6.89 1.71 -7.20
CA ALA A 229 -6.23 1.17 -8.40
C ALA A 229 -7.18 0.32 -9.26
N LEU A 230 -8.08 -0.47 -8.66
CA LEU A 230 -9.10 -1.26 -9.39
C LEU A 230 -10.10 -0.36 -10.11
N VAL A 231 -10.62 0.66 -9.42
CA VAL A 231 -11.55 1.63 -10.04
C VAL A 231 -10.89 2.32 -11.22
N LEU A 232 -9.68 2.83 -11.04
CA LEU A 232 -8.94 3.51 -12.10
C LEU A 232 -8.61 2.58 -13.27
N ASN A 233 -8.26 1.33 -13.00
CA ASN A 233 -8.02 0.31 -14.04
C ASN A 233 -9.23 0.12 -14.95
N GLU A 234 -10.43 -0.04 -14.39
CA GLU A 234 -11.65 -0.19 -15.17
C GLU A 234 -11.99 1.08 -15.96
N CYS A 235 -11.72 2.27 -15.40
CA CYS A 235 -11.86 3.54 -16.13
C CYS A 235 -10.95 3.57 -17.36
N TYR A 236 -9.69 3.15 -17.25
CA TYR A 236 -8.77 3.05 -18.38
C TYR A 236 -9.25 2.05 -19.44
N LEU A 237 -9.61 0.84 -19.03
CA LEU A 237 -10.14 -0.18 -19.94
C LEU A 237 -11.37 0.31 -20.70
N SER A 238 -12.26 1.06 -20.03
CA SER A 238 -13.47 1.60 -20.65
C SER A 238 -13.19 2.59 -21.81
N LEU A 239 -12.02 3.22 -21.78
CA LEU A 239 -11.51 4.10 -22.85
C LEU A 239 -10.59 3.39 -23.84
N GLY A 240 -10.38 2.07 -23.69
CA GLY A 240 -9.49 1.28 -24.52
C GLY A 240 -8.01 1.44 -24.17
N ILE A 241 -7.69 2.03 -23.02
CA ILE A 241 -6.33 2.19 -22.52
C ILE A 241 -5.95 0.94 -21.72
N LYS A 242 -4.87 0.24 -22.14
CA LYS A 242 -4.38 -0.93 -21.40
C LYS A 242 -3.81 -0.53 -20.05
N SER A 243 -4.25 -1.18 -19.00
CA SER A 243 -3.79 -0.95 -17.63
C SER A 243 -3.71 -2.27 -16.86
N ARG A 244 -2.80 -2.33 -15.89
CA ARG A 244 -2.66 -3.44 -14.92
C ARG A 244 -2.65 -2.89 -13.52
N VAL A 245 -3.28 -3.58 -12.61
CA VAL A 245 -3.16 -3.33 -11.16
C VAL A 245 -1.97 -4.11 -10.65
N VAL A 246 -0.98 -3.41 -10.14
CA VAL A 246 0.28 -4.00 -9.64
C VAL A 246 0.36 -3.86 -8.13
N THR A 247 0.39 -5.00 -7.45
CA THR A 247 0.67 -5.07 -6.02
C THR A 247 2.17 -5.02 -5.80
N CYS A 248 2.61 -4.03 -5.06
CA CYS A 248 3.98 -3.79 -4.66
C CYS A 248 4.15 -4.25 -3.21
N LEU A 249 5.06 -5.19 -2.95
CA LEU A 249 5.20 -5.88 -1.67
C LEU A 249 6.59 -5.69 -1.08
N PRO A 250 6.70 -5.63 0.27
CA PRO A 250 7.98 -5.60 0.97
C PRO A 250 8.72 -6.93 0.86
N LYS A 251 10.00 -6.93 1.23
CA LYS A 251 10.87 -8.11 1.21
C LYS A 251 10.33 -9.28 2.02
N ASP A 252 9.70 -9.03 3.16
CA ASP A 252 9.14 -10.03 4.04
C ASP A 252 7.82 -10.62 3.56
N SER A 253 7.27 -10.09 2.45
CA SER A 253 6.00 -10.52 1.85
C SER A 253 4.84 -10.51 2.85
N LEU A 254 4.72 -9.42 3.61
CA LEU A 254 3.68 -9.16 4.63
C LEU A 254 3.73 -10.11 5.84
N LYS A 255 4.87 -10.69 6.14
CA LYS A 255 5.02 -11.55 7.31
C LYS A 255 5.20 -10.77 8.62
N ILE A 256 5.81 -9.60 8.54
CA ILE A 256 6.09 -8.70 9.67
C ILE A 256 5.31 -7.40 9.50
N ASP A 257 5.62 -6.65 8.43
CA ASP A 257 4.88 -5.46 8.05
C ASP A 257 3.72 -5.87 7.13
N GLN A 258 2.49 -5.62 7.55
CA GLN A 258 1.30 -5.98 6.78
C GLN A 258 0.90 -4.90 5.75
N ASP A 259 1.63 -3.78 5.72
CA ASP A 259 1.40 -2.73 4.75
C ASP A 259 2.10 -3.03 3.42
N CYS A 260 1.34 -2.93 2.36
CA CYS A 260 1.79 -2.99 0.97
C CYS A 260 1.17 -1.86 0.17
N HIS A 261 1.64 -1.65 -1.05
CA HIS A 261 1.04 -0.65 -1.92
C HIS A 261 0.54 -1.23 -3.23
N VAL A 262 -0.49 -0.62 -3.81
CA VAL A 262 -1.08 -1.05 -5.08
C VAL A 262 -1.21 0.15 -6.00
N ILE A 263 -0.61 0.06 -7.18
CA ILE A 263 -0.58 1.09 -8.20
C ILE A 263 -0.98 0.55 -9.57
N ASN A 264 -1.14 1.42 -10.55
CA ASN A 264 -1.40 1.04 -11.93
C ASN A 264 -0.14 1.13 -12.79
N SER A 265 0.06 0.13 -13.64
CA SER A 265 0.95 0.21 -14.80
C SER A 265 0.09 0.42 -16.02
N VAL A 266 0.22 1.57 -16.69
CA VAL A 266 -0.67 2.01 -17.78
C VAL A 266 0.13 2.15 -19.06
N TYR A 267 -0.37 1.59 -20.17
CA TYR A 267 0.31 1.69 -21.47
C TYR A 267 -0.08 2.96 -22.20
N SER A 268 0.91 3.76 -22.51
CA SER A 268 0.74 4.94 -23.38
C SER A 268 1.06 4.57 -24.82
N GLU A 269 0.08 4.69 -25.70
CA GLU A 269 0.25 4.46 -27.13
C GLU A 269 1.15 5.50 -27.80
N SER A 270 1.09 6.76 -27.34
CA SER A 270 1.93 7.84 -27.90
C SER A 270 3.40 7.69 -27.48
N LEU A 271 3.66 7.20 -26.26
CA LEU A 271 5.01 6.97 -25.75
C LEU A 271 5.53 5.56 -26.10
N LYS A 272 4.66 4.65 -26.54
CA LYS A 272 4.97 3.22 -26.79
C LYS A 272 5.61 2.55 -25.59
N LYS A 273 5.12 2.84 -24.38
CA LYS A 273 5.65 2.28 -23.15
C LYS A 273 4.63 2.27 -22.01
N TRP A 274 4.88 1.45 -21.03
CA TRP A 274 4.17 1.46 -19.74
C TRP A 274 4.64 2.62 -18.88
N ILE A 275 3.73 3.23 -18.11
CA ILE A 275 4.02 4.31 -17.17
C ILE A 275 3.45 4.02 -15.79
N TRP A 276 4.12 4.56 -14.77
CA TRP A 276 3.73 4.53 -13.36
C TRP A 276 2.59 5.48 -13.11
N ILE A 277 1.49 4.98 -12.52
CA ILE A 277 0.33 5.79 -12.13
C ILE A 277 -0.14 5.33 -10.75
N ASP A 278 -0.20 6.24 -9.81
CA ASP A 278 -0.63 5.96 -8.43
C ASP A 278 -1.80 6.86 -8.03
N PRO A 279 -3.03 6.36 -8.03
CA PRO A 279 -4.20 7.15 -7.66
C PRO A 279 -4.29 7.47 -6.16
N THR A 280 -3.58 6.73 -5.30
CA THR A 280 -3.57 6.97 -3.85
C THR A 280 -2.84 8.26 -3.50
N PHE A 281 -1.72 8.50 -4.17
CA PHE A 281 -0.87 9.66 -3.92
C PHE A 281 -0.93 10.70 -5.05
N ASP A 282 -1.85 10.56 -6.00
CA ASP A 282 -1.88 11.40 -7.20
C ASP A 282 -0.51 11.51 -7.87
N ALA A 283 0.19 10.37 -7.96
CA ALA A 283 1.61 10.36 -8.25
C ALA A 283 1.97 9.67 -9.57
N TYR A 284 2.88 10.31 -10.29
CA TYR A 284 3.63 9.75 -11.40
C TYR A 284 5.10 10.17 -11.31
N VAL A 285 5.97 9.43 -11.97
CA VAL A 285 7.42 9.60 -11.82
C VAL A 285 8.06 9.88 -13.18
N MET A 286 9.01 10.81 -13.18
CA MET A 286 9.75 11.25 -14.37
C MET A 286 11.26 11.08 -14.18
N ASN A 287 11.98 11.05 -15.28
CA ASN A 287 13.43 11.23 -15.29
C ASN A 287 13.83 12.71 -15.32
N GLU A 288 15.15 12.98 -15.35
CA GLU A 288 15.74 14.32 -15.43
C GLU A 288 15.38 15.13 -16.69
N LYS A 289 14.79 14.49 -17.70
CA LYS A 289 14.32 15.10 -18.95
C LYS A 289 12.80 15.31 -18.98
N GLY A 290 12.11 14.99 -17.88
CA GLY A 290 10.66 15.06 -17.79
C GLY A 290 9.93 13.90 -18.51
N ALA A 291 10.63 12.84 -18.92
CA ALA A 291 10.00 11.67 -19.51
C ALA A 291 9.40 10.77 -18.42
N LEU A 292 8.13 10.37 -18.58
CA LEU A 292 7.43 9.45 -17.68
C LEU A 292 8.13 8.09 -17.62
N LEU A 293 8.18 7.52 -16.45
CA LEU A 293 8.85 6.25 -16.16
C LEU A 293 7.85 5.13 -15.86
N SER A 294 8.25 3.89 -16.18
CA SER A 294 7.54 2.69 -15.76
C SER A 294 7.90 2.30 -14.32
N ILE A 295 7.16 1.37 -13.74
CA ILE A 295 7.47 0.79 -12.41
C ILE A 295 8.88 0.16 -12.43
N GLU A 296 9.22 -0.55 -13.48
CA GLU A 296 10.54 -1.16 -13.66
C GLU A 296 11.64 -0.09 -13.70
N GLU A 297 11.48 0.95 -14.52
CA GLU A 297 12.46 2.04 -14.64
C GLU A 297 12.66 2.79 -13.32
N VAL A 298 11.58 3.03 -12.55
CA VAL A 298 11.67 3.67 -11.22
C VAL A 298 12.46 2.79 -10.26
N ARG A 299 12.14 1.49 -10.19
CA ARG A 299 12.86 0.54 -9.35
C ARG A 299 14.35 0.48 -9.69
N GLU A 300 14.70 0.34 -10.97
CA GLU A 300 16.09 0.29 -11.43
C GLU A 300 16.85 1.60 -11.18
N ARG A 301 16.16 2.75 -11.27
CA ARG A 301 16.74 4.05 -10.96
C ARG A 301 16.99 4.23 -9.46
N LEU A 302 16.10 3.76 -8.59
CA LEU A 302 16.32 3.73 -7.14
C LEU A 302 17.55 2.87 -6.78
N ILE A 303 17.68 1.69 -7.39
CA ILE A 303 18.79 0.77 -7.15
C ILE A 303 20.13 1.38 -7.64
N SER A 304 20.11 2.09 -8.76
CA SER A 304 21.32 2.63 -9.42
C SER A 304 21.60 4.10 -9.12
N ASP A 305 20.92 4.70 -8.15
CA ASP A 305 21.07 6.11 -7.75
C ASP A 305 20.88 7.12 -8.90
N LYS A 306 20.02 6.78 -9.88
CA LYS A 306 19.69 7.70 -10.97
C LYS A 306 18.60 8.67 -10.58
N THR A 307 18.62 9.86 -11.17
CA THR A 307 17.64 10.92 -10.90
C THR A 307 16.21 10.46 -11.11
N LEU A 308 15.37 10.69 -10.10
CA LEU A 308 13.92 10.53 -10.13
C LEU A 308 13.28 11.86 -9.76
N ILE A 309 12.22 12.21 -10.48
CA ILE A 309 11.41 13.42 -10.24
C ILE A 309 9.97 12.96 -10.00
N LEU A 310 9.48 13.19 -8.81
CA LEU A 310 8.07 13.03 -8.46
C LEU A 310 7.31 14.26 -8.98
N ASN A 311 6.08 14.09 -9.48
CA ASN A 311 5.28 15.25 -9.86
C ASN A 311 5.00 16.16 -8.66
N PRO A 312 4.95 17.49 -8.87
CA PRO A 312 4.86 18.43 -7.75
C PRO A 312 3.52 18.38 -7.01
N ASP A 313 2.48 17.87 -7.66
CA ASP A 313 1.13 17.79 -7.10
C ASP A 313 0.88 16.50 -6.30
N ALA A 314 1.88 15.59 -6.23
CA ALA A 314 1.76 14.34 -5.49
C ALA A 314 1.43 14.61 -4.02
N ASN A 315 0.33 14.01 -3.55
CA ASN A 315 -0.18 14.24 -2.21
C ASN A 315 -1.02 13.04 -1.71
N TRP A 316 -1.25 12.98 -0.40
CA TRP A 316 -2.17 12.03 0.20
C TRP A 316 -3.46 12.74 0.61
N ASN A 317 -4.58 12.30 0.04
CA ASN A 317 -5.94 12.78 0.35
C ASN A 317 -6.13 14.30 0.26
N ASN A 318 -5.41 15.00 -0.62
CA ASN A 318 -5.40 16.46 -0.71
C ASN A 318 -5.01 17.16 0.62
N GLN A 319 -4.29 16.47 1.50
CA GLN A 319 -3.91 16.95 2.83
C GLN A 319 -2.40 17.03 3.04
N SER A 320 -1.65 16.04 2.54
CA SER A 320 -0.20 15.95 2.77
C SER A 320 0.55 15.83 1.47
N THR A 321 1.29 16.88 1.09
CA THR A 321 2.20 16.84 -0.06
C THR A 321 3.28 15.79 0.15
N GLN A 322 3.59 15.04 -0.89
CA GLN A 322 4.63 14.00 -0.83
C GLN A 322 5.97 14.53 -1.33
N THR A 323 7.04 14.16 -0.65
CA THR A 323 8.40 14.37 -1.14
C THR A 323 8.90 13.12 -1.88
N LYS A 324 9.92 13.30 -2.72
CA LYS A 324 10.61 12.18 -3.36
C LYS A 324 11.21 11.22 -2.30
N GLU A 325 11.76 11.77 -1.26
CA GLU A 325 12.39 11.05 -0.15
C GLU A 325 11.36 10.17 0.59
N ASP A 326 10.23 10.74 0.98
CA ASP A 326 9.17 10.01 1.71
C ASP A 326 8.50 8.97 0.81
N TYR A 327 8.05 9.39 -0.37
CA TYR A 327 7.28 8.52 -1.23
C TYR A 327 8.13 7.48 -1.97
N LEU A 328 9.22 7.90 -2.67
CA LEU A 328 10.00 6.96 -3.50
C LEU A 328 11.12 6.27 -2.72
N GLU A 329 11.92 7.01 -1.94
CA GLU A 329 13.14 6.47 -1.33
C GLU A 329 12.85 5.72 -0.02
N ASN A 330 11.70 6.01 0.62
CA ASN A 330 11.26 5.29 1.81
C ASN A 330 10.08 4.36 1.49
N TYR A 331 8.88 4.89 1.28
CA TYR A 331 7.66 4.07 1.17
C TYR A 331 7.67 3.11 -0.02
N MET A 332 7.96 3.61 -1.23
CA MET A 332 7.99 2.74 -2.41
C MET A 332 9.24 1.88 -2.49
N ALA A 333 10.39 2.33 -1.97
CA ALA A 333 11.58 1.48 -1.86
C ALA A 333 11.31 0.23 -1.01
N LYS A 334 10.49 0.32 0.05
CA LYS A 334 9.98 -0.83 0.80
C LYS A 334 9.16 -1.76 -0.08
N ASN A 335 8.22 -1.19 -0.81
CA ASN A 335 7.18 -1.91 -1.52
C ASN A 335 7.57 -2.39 -2.93
N LEU A 336 8.70 -1.95 -3.50
CA LEU A 336 9.19 -2.39 -4.81
C LEU A 336 10.08 -3.65 -4.77
N TYR A 337 10.10 -4.38 -3.66
CA TYR A 337 10.94 -5.56 -3.53
C TYR A 337 10.37 -6.76 -4.29
N ILE A 338 9.08 -7.03 -4.14
CA ILE A 338 8.31 -8.07 -4.82
C ILE A 338 7.15 -7.42 -5.56
N LEU A 339 6.86 -7.85 -6.77
CA LEU A 339 5.76 -7.32 -7.56
C LEU A 339 4.80 -8.44 -7.96
N GLU A 340 3.51 -8.15 -7.96
CA GLU A 340 2.47 -9.14 -8.29
C GLU A 340 1.33 -8.48 -9.07
N CYS A 341 0.82 -9.14 -10.10
CA CYS A 341 -0.37 -8.70 -10.81
C CYS A 341 -1.17 -9.89 -11.37
N LEU A 342 -2.46 -9.69 -11.62
CA LEU A 342 -3.28 -10.62 -12.40
C LEU A 342 -2.82 -10.65 -13.86
N SER A 343 -2.86 -11.84 -14.48
CA SER A 343 -2.59 -11.99 -15.91
C SER A 343 -3.73 -11.49 -16.80
N SER A 344 -4.93 -11.30 -16.25
CA SER A 344 -6.06 -10.69 -16.95
C SER A 344 -6.42 -9.35 -16.30
N SER A 345 -6.58 -8.32 -17.13
CA SER A 345 -7.12 -7.03 -16.73
C SER A 345 -8.49 -6.85 -17.37
N GLU A 346 -9.52 -6.90 -16.54
CA GLU A 346 -10.92 -6.93 -16.98
C GLU A 346 -11.85 -6.31 -15.93
N TYR A 347 -13.09 -6.07 -16.31
CA TYR A 347 -14.12 -5.62 -15.39
C TYR A 347 -14.35 -6.67 -14.29
N ASN A 348 -14.48 -6.21 -13.05
CA ASN A 348 -14.78 -7.06 -11.89
C ASN A 348 -13.71 -8.15 -11.63
N MET A 349 -12.45 -7.87 -11.99
CA MET A 349 -11.40 -8.90 -12.02
C MET A 349 -11.10 -9.53 -10.66
N GLU A 350 -11.26 -8.81 -9.53
CA GLU A 350 -10.94 -9.30 -8.17
C GLU A 350 -12.17 -9.69 -7.34
N THR A 351 -13.39 -9.57 -7.85
CA THR A 351 -14.57 -10.08 -7.14
C THR A 351 -14.53 -11.59 -7.10
N SER A 352 -14.65 -12.15 -5.90
CA SER A 352 -14.73 -13.60 -5.72
C SER A 352 -16.11 -14.11 -6.13
N GLU A 353 -16.15 -15.00 -7.11
CA GLU A 353 -17.35 -15.63 -7.65
C GLU A 353 -17.17 -17.15 -7.66
N GLU A 354 -18.29 -17.90 -7.60
CA GLU A 354 -18.25 -19.36 -7.58
C GLU A 354 -17.45 -19.93 -8.76
N GLY A 355 -16.40 -20.69 -8.43
CA GLY A 355 -15.53 -21.35 -9.40
C GLY A 355 -14.60 -20.45 -10.22
N LYS A 356 -14.54 -19.15 -9.95
CA LYS A 356 -13.65 -18.22 -10.65
C LYS A 356 -12.17 -18.57 -10.38
N THR A 357 -11.35 -18.49 -11.42
CA THR A 357 -9.90 -18.74 -11.31
C THR A 357 -9.14 -17.44 -11.49
N PHE A 358 -8.33 -17.09 -10.49
CA PHE A 358 -7.42 -15.95 -10.49
C PHE A 358 -6.01 -16.44 -10.80
N LYS A 359 -5.36 -15.89 -11.83
CA LYS A 359 -4.00 -16.24 -12.21
C LYS A 359 -3.09 -15.05 -11.97
N TYR A 360 -2.27 -15.12 -10.94
CA TYR A 360 -1.27 -14.09 -10.61
C TYR A 360 0.10 -14.45 -11.18
N ILE A 361 0.82 -13.44 -11.63
CA ILE A 361 2.25 -13.53 -11.91
C ILE A 361 2.95 -12.72 -10.81
N LYS A 362 3.94 -13.34 -10.16
CA LYS A 362 4.69 -12.76 -9.05
C LYS A 362 6.18 -12.74 -9.36
N LEU A 363 6.74 -11.54 -9.47
CA LEU A 363 8.15 -11.31 -9.76
C LEU A 363 8.93 -11.13 -8.45
N LEU A 364 9.94 -11.97 -8.24
CA LEU A 364 10.80 -11.97 -7.06
C LEU A 364 12.27 -11.93 -7.45
N PRO A 365 13.14 -11.21 -6.69
CA PRO A 365 14.59 -11.30 -6.85
C PRO A 365 15.13 -12.68 -6.45
N LEU A 366 16.32 -13.04 -6.95
CA LEU A 366 16.95 -14.35 -6.69
C LEU A 366 17.28 -14.63 -5.21
N ASP A 367 17.49 -13.60 -4.41
CA ASP A 367 17.77 -13.72 -2.98
C ASP A 367 16.53 -14.06 -2.13
N TYR A 368 15.35 -14.08 -2.74
CA TYR A 368 14.09 -14.37 -2.06
C TYR A 368 13.71 -15.85 -2.09
N PHE A 369 14.02 -16.54 -3.17
CA PHE A 369 13.76 -17.96 -3.36
C PHE A 369 14.70 -18.58 -4.41
N GLU A 370 14.63 -19.90 -4.58
CA GLU A 370 15.48 -20.66 -5.47
C GLU A 370 15.33 -20.29 -6.96
N GLN A 371 16.31 -20.68 -7.78
CA GLN A 371 16.37 -20.36 -9.21
C GLN A 371 15.23 -20.98 -10.03
N THR A 372 14.55 -21.98 -9.51
CA THR A 372 13.38 -22.61 -10.12
C THR A 372 12.15 -22.37 -9.25
N PRO A 373 11.59 -21.15 -9.28
CA PRO A 373 10.39 -20.85 -8.52
C PRO A 373 9.20 -21.64 -9.06
N ASP A 374 8.37 -22.13 -8.17
CA ASP A 374 7.22 -22.96 -8.49
C ASP A 374 5.92 -22.14 -8.63
N LYS A 375 4.87 -22.86 -8.90
CA LYS A 375 3.49 -22.39 -8.90
C LYS A 375 2.82 -22.79 -7.59
N THR A 376 2.05 -21.89 -6.98
CA THR A 376 1.18 -22.21 -5.85
C THR A 376 -0.28 -22.14 -6.24
N GLU A 377 -1.11 -23.00 -5.65
CA GLU A 377 -2.55 -23.03 -5.85
C GLU A 377 -3.25 -23.00 -4.49
N GLU A 378 -4.21 -22.09 -4.35
CA GLU A 378 -5.01 -21.93 -3.14
C GLU A 378 -6.49 -21.93 -3.52
N LYS A 379 -7.31 -22.64 -2.77
CA LYS A 379 -8.75 -22.70 -2.98
C LYS A 379 -9.48 -21.94 -1.89
N GLY A 380 -10.36 -21.04 -2.28
CA GLY A 380 -11.19 -20.29 -1.37
C GLY A 380 -12.28 -21.16 -0.72
N GLU A 381 -12.40 -21.08 0.58
CA GLU A 381 -13.33 -21.88 1.36
C GLU A 381 -14.80 -21.55 1.05
N LYS A 382 -15.13 -20.29 0.79
CA LYS A 382 -16.51 -19.83 0.63
C LYS A 382 -17.03 -19.85 -0.81
N SER A 383 -16.17 -19.56 -1.79
CA SER A 383 -16.58 -19.36 -3.19
C SER A 383 -16.08 -20.44 -4.13
N ASN A 384 -15.37 -21.46 -3.65
CA ASN A 384 -14.65 -22.41 -4.50
C ASN A 384 -13.76 -21.74 -5.58
N SER A 385 -13.44 -20.45 -5.42
CA SER A 385 -12.50 -19.76 -6.29
C SER A 385 -11.12 -20.38 -6.18
N LEU A 386 -10.38 -20.36 -7.27
CA LEU A 386 -9.01 -20.90 -7.34
C LEU A 386 -8.03 -19.76 -7.56
N TRP A 387 -7.06 -19.59 -6.67
CA TRP A 387 -5.94 -18.65 -6.83
C TRP A 387 -4.69 -19.41 -7.24
N ILE A 388 -4.17 -19.09 -8.41
CA ILE A 388 -2.93 -19.68 -8.94
C ILE A 388 -1.90 -18.57 -9.05
N THR A 389 -0.80 -18.69 -8.27
CA THR A 389 0.31 -17.75 -8.34
C THR A 389 1.49 -18.39 -9.06
N TYR A 390 1.84 -17.83 -10.20
CA TYR A 390 3.01 -18.19 -10.99
C TYR A 390 4.19 -17.31 -10.55
N LYS A 391 5.14 -17.89 -9.85
CA LYS A 391 6.32 -17.17 -9.37
C LYS A 391 7.42 -17.19 -10.43
N THR A 392 8.06 -16.06 -10.65
CA THR A 392 9.18 -15.94 -11.59
C THR A 392 10.28 -15.05 -11.05
N ASN A 393 11.53 -15.33 -11.47
CA ASN A 393 12.65 -14.40 -11.32
C ASN A 393 12.94 -13.64 -12.63
N ASN A 394 12.21 -13.92 -13.70
CA ASN A 394 12.45 -13.31 -15.00
C ASN A 394 11.56 -12.07 -15.19
N PRO A 395 12.12 -10.84 -15.17
CA PRO A 395 11.34 -9.63 -15.35
C PRO A 395 10.68 -9.55 -16.74
N ASN A 396 11.23 -10.17 -17.77
CA ASN A 396 10.63 -10.16 -19.11
C ASN A 396 9.25 -10.85 -19.13
N VAL A 397 9.04 -11.84 -18.26
CA VAL A 397 7.72 -12.49 -18.10
C VAL A 397 6.71 -11.55 -17.45
N PHE A 398 7.17 -10.71 -16.54
CA PHE A 398 6.30 -9.81 -15.79
C PHE A 398 5.99 -8.52 -16.56
N TRP A 399 7.00 -7.92 -17.19
CA TRP A 399 6.84 -6.62 -17.85
C TRP A 399 6.26 -6.71 -19.26
N GLU A 400 6.50 -7.81 -19.98
CA GLU A 400 5.99 -8.04 -21.34
C GLU A 400 6.28 -6.81 -22.25
N HIS A 401 7.51 -6.73 -22.71
CA HIS A 401 8.01 -5.64 -23.59
C HIS A 401 7.53 -5.77 -25.03
#